data_24049a079e6784660f4ddca20bf251ce
#
_entry.id   24049a079e6784660f4ddca20bf251ce
#
_cell.length_a   1.000
_cell.length_b   1.000
_cell.length_c   1.000
_cell.angle_alpha   90.00
_cell.angle_beta   90.00
_cell.angle_gamma   90.00
#
_symmetry.space_group_name_H-M   'P 1'
#
loop_
_entity.id
_entity.type
_entity.pdbx_description
1 polymer ?
#
loop_
_entity_poly.entity_id
_entity_poly.type
_entity_poly.pdbx_seq_one_letter_code
_entity_poly.pdbx_strand_id
1 'polypeptide(L)'
;MKRLLIASILFFIPLATFADKTQREIEYEAINLVIKKYGKGLENRLKGTGVNPSYRSWYENDCFVSIAAGTYQENTWLAIEWFSVNVCSDSAEIMESE
;
A
#
# COMPACT_ATOMS: atom_id res chain seq x y z
N MET A 1 41.60 -16.54 8.42
CA MET A 1 41.46 -15.10 8.57
C MET A 1 40.67 -14.48 7.45
N LYS A 2 41.05 -14.77 6.23
CA LYS A 2 40.34 -14.19 5.10
C LYS A 2 38.90 -14.65 5.06
N ARG A 3 38.62 -15.87 5.51
CA ARG A 3 37.27 -16.38 5.52
C ARG A 3 36.35 -15.63 6.44
N LEU A 4 36.89 -15.20 7.57
CA LEU A 4 36.08 -14.46 8.53
C LEU A 4 35.63 -13.14 7.95
N LEU A 5 36.50 -12.47 7.21
CA LEU A 5 36.15 -11.21 6.60
C LEU A 5 35.05 -11.38 5.55
N ILE A 6 35.15 -12.43 4.76
CA ILE A 6 34.15 -12.70 3.73
C ILE A 6 32.81 -12.99 4.36
N ALA A 7 32.79 -13.76 5.43
CA ALA A 7 31.55 -14.07 6.12
C ALA A 7 30.89 -12.82 6.68
N SER A 8 31.70 -11.90 7.20
CA SER A 8 31.15 -10.67 7.75
C SER A 8 30.48 -9.84 6.66
N ILE A 9 31.10 -9.76 5.50
CA ILE A 9 30.55 -9.00 4.39
C ILE A 9 29.23 -9.56 3.94
N LEU A 10 29.17 -10.86 3.82
CA LEU A 10 27.93 -11.52 3.40
C LEU A 10 26.80 -11.30 4.39
N PHE A 11 27.13 -11.19 5.64
CA PHE A 11 26.15 -10.95 6.68
C PHE A 11 25.52 -9.58 6.56
N PHE A 12 26.28 -8.58 6.16
CA PHE A 12 25.78 -7.22 6.04
C PHE A 12 24.82 -7.03 4.88
N ILE A 13 25.09 -7.66 3.76
CA ILE A 13 24.30 -7.45 2.56
C ILE A 13 22.82 -7.70 2.75
N PRO A 14 22.38 -8.82 3.33
CA PRO A 14 20.94 -9.04 3.54
C PRO A 14 20.30 -7.99 4.45
N LEU A 15 21.01 -7.55 5.46
CA LEU A 15 20.44 -6.54 6.37
C LEU A 15 20.23 -5.22 5.65
N ALA A 16 21.19 -4.81 4.85
CA ALA A 16 21.07 -3.58 4.10
C ALA A 16 19.88 -3.63 3.13
N THR A 17 19.66 -4.78 2.52
CA THR A 17 18.57 -4.94 1.58
C THR A 17 17.22 -4.77 2.26
N PHE A 18 17.06 -5.30 3.46
CA PHE A 18 15.80 -5.16 4.18
C PHE A 18 15.52 -3.74 4.60
N ALA A 19 16.55 -2.95 4.82
CA ALA A 19 16.38 -1.61 5.33
C ALA A 19 16.04 -0.59 4.25
N ASP A 20 16.01 -1.01 2.98
CA ASP A 20 15.98 -0.08 1.87
C ASP A 20 14.66 0.05 1.14
N LYS A 21 13.56 -0.24 1.79
CA LYS A 21 12.27 0.01 1.16
C LYS A 21 12.02 1.50 1.12
N THR A 22 11.72 2.01 -0.07
CA THR A 22 11.39 3.42 -0.21
C THR A 22 9.95 3.66 0.21
N GLN A 23 9.65 4.93 0.48
CA GLN A 23 8.29 5.32 0.80
C GLN A 23 7.33 4.92 -0.31
N ARG A 24 7.74 5.10 -1.56
CA ARG A 24 6.91 4.75 -2.71
C ARG A 24 6.59 3.26 -2.73
N GLU A 25 7.58 2.43 -2.44
CA GLU A 25 7.36 0.98 -2.43
C GLU A 25 6.37 0.59 -1.35
N ILE A 26 6.47 1.23 -0.18
CA ILE A 26 5.55 0.96 0.90
C ILE A 26 4.13 1.37 0.52
N GLU A 27 3.98 2.52 -0.14
CA GLU A 27 2.67 2.96 -0.58
C GLU A 27 2.08 2.03 -1.63
N TYR A 28 2.91 1.52 -2.55
CA TYR A 28 2.44 0.56 -3.54
C TYR A 28 1.99 -0.74 -2.88
N GLU A 29 2.73 -1.21 -1.89
CA GLU A 29 2.32 -2.40 -1.15
C GLU A 29 0.96 -2.20 -0.50
N ALA A 30 0.75 -1.03 0.08
CA ALA A 30 -0.51 -0.73 0.75
C ALA A 30 -1.67 -0.73 -0.25
N ILE A 31 -1.47 -0.10 -1.40
CA ILE A 31 -2.52 -0.06 -2.42
C ILE A 31 -2.83 -1.47 -2.90
N ASN A 32 -1.81 -2.29 -3.12
CA ASN A 32 -2.02 -3.67 -3.57
C ASN A 32 -2.78 -4.50 -2.55
N LEU A 33 -2.54 -4.28 -1.27
CA LEU A 33 -3.29 -4.97 -0.23
C LEU A 33 -4.77 -4.59 -0.27
N VAL A 34 -5.07 -3.31 -0.48
CA VAL A 34 -6.45 -2.87 -0.59
C VAL A 34 -7.10 -3.49 -1.82
N ILE A 35 -6.43 -3.45 -2.96
CA ILE A 35 -6.98 -4.00 -4.20
C ILE A 35 -7.24 -5.49 -4.03
N LYS A 36 -6.31 -6.21 -3.43
CA LYS A 36 -6.44 -7.64 -3.26
C LYS A 36 -7.62 -7.99 -2.37
N LYS A 37 -7.85 -7.23 -1.33
CA LYS A 37 -8.89 -7.55 -0.36
C LYS A 37 -10.25 -6.95 -0.72
N TYR A 38 -10.26 -5.74 -1.26
CA TYR A 38 -11.51 -4.99 -1.48
C TYR A 38 -11.77 -4.61 -2.92
N GLY A 39 -10.82 -4.86 -3.83
CA GLY A 39 -10.94 -4.37 -5.20
C GLY A 39 -12.19 -4.85 -5.92
N LYS A 40 -12.53 -6.12 -5.75
CA LYS A 40 -13.71 -6.65 -6.42
C LYS A 40 -14.98 -6.00 -5.91
N GLY A 41 -15.08 -5.77 -4.62
CA GLY A 41 -16.24 -5.09 -4.06
C GLY A 41 -16.37 -3.68 -4.58
N LEU A 42 -15.26 -2.98 -4.71
CA LEU A 42 -15.29 -1.63 -5.25
C LEU A 42 -15.71 -1.61 -6.71
N GLU A 43 -15.18 -2.55 -7.50
CA GLU A 43 -15.57 -2.66 -8.90
C GLU A 43 -17.04 -2.98 -9.04
N ASN A 44 -17.55 -3.84 -8.17
CA ASN A 44 -18.97 -4.17 -8.21
C ASN A 44 -19.87 -2.98 -7.89
N ARG A 45 -19.44 -2.15 -6.96
CA ARG A 45 -20.19 -0.95 -6.61
C ARG A 45 -20.26 0.03 -7.77
N LEU A 46 -19.25 0.03 -8.63
CA LEU A 46 -19.18 0.94 -9.75
C LEU A 46 -19.61 0.30 -11.06
N LYS A 47 -20.08 -0.94 -10.99
CA LYS A 47 -20.48 -1.68 -12.18
C LYS A 47 -21.63 -0.97 -12.88
N GLY A 48 -21.48 -0.81 -14.18
CA GLY A 48 -22.52 -0.16 -14.97
C GLY A 48 -22.36 1.35 -15.08
N THR A 49 -21.44 1.93 -14.31
CA THR A 49 -21.22 3.37 -14.40
C THR A 49 -20.19 3.75 -15.45
N GLY A 50 -19.39 2.78 -15.90
CA GLY A 50 -18.29 3.05 -16.82
C GLY A 50 -17.09 3.69 -16.14
N VAL A 51 -17.06 3.70 -14.81
CA VAL A 51 -16.00 4.36 -14.05
C VAL A 51 -15.24 3.30 -13.28
N ASN A 52 -13.92 3.42 -13.30
CA ASN A 52 -13.04 2.55 -12.52
C ASN A 52 -12.51 3.30 -11.30
N PRO A 53 -12.34 2.60 -10.18
CA PRO A 53 -11.78 3.27 -9.01
C PRO A 53 -10.31 3.57 -9.21
N SER A 54 -9.87 4.67 -8.64
CA SER A 54 -8.45 4.98 -8.53
C SER A 54 -8.10 5.14 -7.06
N TYR A 55 -6.82 5.04 -6.76
CA TYR A 55 -6.38 4.99 -5.38
C TYR A 55 -5.37 6.07 -5.10
N ARG A 56 -5.47 6.67 -3.92
CA ARG A 56 -4.49 7.62 -3.43
C ARG A 56 -3.98 7.16 -2.09
N SER A 57 -2.72 7.47 -1.81
CA SER A 57 -2.07 6.99 -0.60
C SER A 57 -1.50 8.15 0.19
N TRP A 58 -1.50 8.00 1.50
CA TRP A 58 -0.87 8.93 2.43
C TRP A 58 0.01 8.13 3.35
N TYR A 59 1.30 8.30 3.20
CA TYR A 59 2.30 7.60 3.99
C TYR A 59 2.35 8.19 5.40
N GLU A 60 2.25 7.33 6.41
CA GLU A 60 2.34 7.77 7.80
C GLU A 60 3.64 7.33 8.42
N ASN A 61 4.03 6.08 8.23
CA ASN A 61 5.31 5.56 8.63
C ASN A 61 5.55 4.26 7.88
N ASP A 62 6.64 3.57 8.20
CA ASP A 62 7.04 2.40 7.41
C ASP A 62 6.07 1.24 7.51
N CYS A 63 5.16 1.26 8.45
CA CYS A 63 4.15 0.21 8.56
C CYS A 63 2.75 0.67 8.19
N PHE A 64 2.42 1.94 8.41
CA PHE A 64 1.03 2.39 8.24
C PHE A 64 0.89 3.37 7.09
N VAL A 65 -0.09 3.09 6.25
CA VAL A 65 -0.44 3.94 5.11
C VAL A 65 -1.96 4.06 5.06
N SER A 66 -2.44 5.27 4.85
CA SER A 66 -3.87 5.49 4.61
C SER A 66 -4.11 5.47 3.11
N ILE A 67 -5.15 4.76 2.69
CA ILE A 67 -5.50 4.64 1.27
C ILE A 67 -6.92 5.12 1.08
N ALA A 68 -7.16 5.89 0.03
CA ALA A 68 -8.51 6.25 -0.37
C ALA A 68 -8.77 5.72 -1.76
N ALA A 69 -9.91 5.06 -1.92
CA ALA A 69 -10.40 4.67 -3.23
C ALA A 69 -11.43 5.70 -3.65
N GLY A 70 -11.34 6.14 -4.90
CA GLY A 70 -12.25 7.18 -5.35
C GLY A 70 -12.39 7.20 -6.85
N THR A 71 -13.15 8.16 -7.33
CA THR A 71 -13.40 8.31 -8.76
C THR A 71 -13.36 9.78 -9.12
N TYR A 72 -13.13 10.05 -10.40
CA TYR A 72 -13.21 11.41 -10.92
C TYR A 72 -14.62 11.68 -11.41
N GLN A 73 -15.17 12.80 -10.98
CA GLN A 73 -16.44 13.28 -11.47
C GLN A 73 -16.26 14.74 -11.86
N GLU A 74 -16.37 15.01 -13.16
CA GLU A 74 -16.22 16.36 -13.69
C GLU A 74 -14.95 17.03 -13.18
N ASN A 75 -13.82 16.34 -13.36
CA ASN A 75 -12.49 16.84 -12.99
C ASN A 75 -12.25 16.95 -11.49
N THR A 76 -13.15 16.45 -10.68
CA THR A 76 -12.97 16.43 -9.23
C THR A 76 -12.85 14.99 -8.77
N TRP A 77 -11.80 14.71 -8.00
CA TRP A 77 -11.63 13.37 -7.45
C TRP A 77 -12.37 13.28 -6.12
N LEU A 78 -13.25 12.29 -6.01
CA LEU A 78 -14.05 12.09 -4.81
C LEU A 78 -13.76 10.72 -4.22
N ALA A 79 -13.43 10.71 -2.94
CA ALA A 79 -13.18 9.46 -2.23
C ALA A 79 -14.51 8.77 -1.95
N ILE A 80 -14.56 7.47 -2.21
CA ILE A 80 -15.75 6.67 -1.90
C ILE A 80 -15.50 5.72 -0.75
N GLU A 81 -14.24 5.46 -0.41
CA GLU A 81 -13.93 4.58 0.70
C GLU A 81 -12.52 4.87 1.20
N TRP A 82 -12.33 4.79 2.51
CA TRP A 82 -11.04 4.99 3.14
C TRP A 82 -10.58 3.71 3.82
N PHE A 83 -9.29 3.44 3.77
CA PHE A 83 -8.70 2.23 4.33
C PHE A 83 -7.49 2.57 5.17
N SER A 84 -7.33 1.85 6.27
CA SER A 84 -6.10 1.86 7.05
C SER A 84 -5.33 0.60 6.74
N VAL A 85 -4.08 0.73 6.33
CA VAL A 85 -3.28 -0.41 5.90
C VAL A 85 -2.05 -0.53 6.77
N ASN A 86 -1.78 -1.75 7.22
CA ASN A 86 -0.56 -2.07 7.93
C ASN A 86 0.24 -3.02 7.06
N VAL A 87 1.24 -2.50 6.36
CA VAL A 87 2.03 -3.35 5.45
C VAL A 87 2.94 -4.28 6.20
N CYS A 88 3.26 -3.98 7.46
CA CYS A 88 4.11 -4.86 8.25
C CYS A 88 3.39 -6.13 8.65
N SER A 89 2.08 -6.09 8.77
CA SER A 89 1.28 -7.26 9.11
C SER A 89 0.39 -7.72 7.95
N ASP A 90 0.55 -7.12 6.78
CA ASP A 90 -0.23 -7.48 5.57
C ASP A 90 -1.72 -7.39 5.82
N SER A 91 -2.18 -6.33 6.47
CA SER A 91 -3.60 -6.17 6.76
C SER A 91 -4.10 -4.84 6.20
N ALA A 92 -5.37 -4.84 5.81
CA ALA A 92 -6.05 -3.64 5.33
C ALA A 92 -7.47 -3.68 5.84
N GLU A 93 -7.94 -2.54 6.36
CA GLU A 93 -9.27 -2.47 6.95
C GLU A 93 -9.95 -1.18 6.54
N ILE A 94 -11.26 -1.25 6.41
CA ILE A 94 -12.05 -0.06 6.09
C ILE A 94 -12.06 0.84 7.32
N MET A 95 -11.77 2.12 7.10
CA MET A 95 -11.86 3.10 8.18
C MET A 95 -13.30 3.53 8.33
N GLU A 96 -13.78 3.52 9.56
CA GLU A 96 -15.15 3.94 9.81
C GLU A 96 -15.21 5.45 9.89
N SER A 97 -16.15 6.02 9.20
CA SER A 97 -16.35 7.46 9.25
C SER A 97 -17.39 7.78 10.32
N GLU A 98 -17.20 8.91 10.95
CA GLU A 98 -18.11 9.35 11.99
C GLU A 98 -19.39 9.94 11.42
#